data_d610e9bac2b730135bc1da165517da8b
#
_entry.id   d610e9bac2b730135bc1da165517da8b
#
_cell.length_a   1.000
_cell.length_b   1.000
_cell.length_c   1.000
_cell.angle_alpha   90.00
_cell.angle_beta   90.00
_cell.angle_gamma   90.00
#
_symmetry.space_group_name_H-M   'P 1'
#
loop_
_entity.id
_entity.type
_entity.pdbx_description
1 polymer ?
#
loop_
_entity_poly.entity_id
_entity_poly.type
_entity_poly.pdbx_seq_one_letter_code
_entity_poly.pdbx_strand_id
1 'polypeptide(L)'
;MKKNLLRMVAAALVFCCAAHVLAAGDEKNGHAYFTKAELPNMANILPAPPEFESARFVADQSQHLWGKLMRLDEARCAQAQRDAVYSMQTIIDEFGGLFGLEITKEGTPEIYSILQDVCASCDSIYSDAKAHFNRKRPYAYYNEGTIVPEKEEKHRNEGSYPSGHTVLGWTSALLLADINQSPKAMEGLLARGYEFGQSRVIAGYHWQSDVDAGRMAGSVLYQLIRNHERFIGQLAKARAEFAEKTGNSTRIAETSHSQQQKSSARVYRLDGTPANDSSHGILIQNNQKFVRK
;
A
#
# COMPACT_ATOMS: atom_id res chain seq x y z
N MET A 1 -56.99 23.16 2.36
CA MET A 1 -56.20 22.60 1.25
C MET A 1 -54.77 23.15 1.14
N LYS A 2 -54.51 24.47 1.30
CA LYS A 2 -53.13 25.04 1.15
C LYS A 2 -52.08 24.60 2.19
N LYS A 3 -52.45 24.25 3.42
CA LYS A 3 -51.53 23.81 4.48
C LYS A 3 -51.00 22.39 4.28
N ASN A 4 -51.73 21.50 3.63
CA ASN A 4 -51.30 20.13 3.37
C ASN A 4 -50.39 20.01 2.16
N LEU A 5 -50.52 20.92 1.20
CA LEU A 5 -49.64 20.99 0.04
C LEU A 5 -48.24 21.45 0.42
N LEU A 6 -48.13 22.39 1.36
CA LEU A 6 -46.85 22.91 1.83
C LEU A 6 -46.08 21.85 2.67
N ARG A 7 -46.80 20.98 3.41
CA ARG A 7 -46.19 19.87 4.15
C ARG A 7 -45.72 18.73 3.24
N MET A 8 -46.42 18.47 2.14
CA MET A 8 -45.99 17.45 1.16
C MET A 8 -44.75 17.93 0.36
N VAL A 9 -44.68 19.21 0.01
CA VAL A 9 -43.49 19.76 -0.67
C VAL A 9 -42.27 19.80 0.25
N ALA A 10 -42.45 20.12 1.54
CA ALA A 10 -41.36 20.07 2.51
C ALA A 10 -40.84 18.65 2.78
N ALA A 11 -41.75 17.66 2.84
CA ALA A 11 -41.37 16.25 3.00
C ALA A 11 -40.67 15.69 1.76
N ALA A 12 -41.08 16.09 0.54
CA ALA A 12 -40.43 15.69 -0.70
C ALA A 12 -39.03 16.32 -0.86
N LEU A 13 -38.83 17.58 -0.41
CA LEU A 13 -37.53 18.24 -0.45
C LEU A 13 -36.57 17.66 0.60
N VAL A 14 -37.04 17.27 1.77
CA VAL A 14 -36.21 16.61 2.78
C VAL A 14 -35.81 15.20 2.34
N PHE A 15 -36.71 14.47 1.67
CA PHE A 15 -36.42 13.13 1.15
C PHE A 15 -35.45 13.18 -0.05
N CYS A 16 -35.55 14.21 -0.90
CA CYS A 16 -34.63 14.42 -2.02
C CYS A 16 -33.22 14.82 -1.52
N CYS A 17 -33.12 15.68 -0.48
CA CYS A 17 -31.84 16.02 0.13
C CYS A 17 -31.21 14.83 0.90
N ALA A 18 -32.01 13.99 1.56
CA ALA A 18 -31.51 12.78 2.23
C ALA A 18 -31.01 11.73 1.23
N ALA A 19 -31.66 11.58 0.07
CA ALA A 19 -31.21 10.69 -1.01
C ALA A 19 -29.91 11.20 -1.67
N HIS A 20 -29.70 12.50 -1.78
CA HIS A 20 -28.44 13.07 -2.29
C HIS A 20 -27.29 13.02 -1.28
N VAL A 21 -27.58 13.09 0.02
CA VAL A 21 -26.54 12.94 1.06
C VAL A 21 -26.07 11.47 1.21
N LEU A 22 -26.95 10.50 0.91
CA LEU A 22 -26.57 9.08 0.88
C LEU A 22 -25.87 8.68 -0.43
N ALA A 23 -26.05 9.41 -1.52
CA ALA A 23 -25.35 9.18 -2.79
C ALA A 23 -24.00 9.90 -2.87
N ALA A 24 -23.74 10.92 -2.04
CA ALA A 24 -22.47 11.66 -2.03
C ALA A 24 -21.33 10.94 -1.28
N GLY A 25 -21.60 9.77 -0.68
CA GLY A 25 -20.62 8.97 0.06
C GLY A 25 -19.86 7.93 -0.76
N ASP A 26 -20.24 7.69 -2.00
CA ASP A 26 -19.71 6.57 -2.81
C ASP A 26 -19.21 7.01 -4.22
N GLU A 27 -19.09 8.31 -4.48
CA GLU A 27 -18.33 8.75 -5.66
C GLU A 27 -16.86 8.45 -5.42
N LYS A 28 -16.39 7.37 -6.05
CA LYS A 28 -14.98 7.09 -6.26
C LYS A 28 -14.29 8.40 -6.61
N ASN A 29 -13.30 8.78 -5.83
CA ASN A 29 -12.22 9.55 -6.37
C ASN A 29 -11.77 8.78 -7.62
N GLY A 30 -12.01 9.28 -8.85
CA GLY A 30 -11.85 8.53 -10.11
C GLY A 30 -10.49 7.85 -10.32
N HIS A 31 -9.60 8.02 -9.35
CA HIS A 31 -8.26 7.46 -9.27
C HIS A 31 -8.17 6.12 -8.51
N ALA A 32 -9.00 5.83 -7.50
CA ALA A 32 -8.89 4.60 -6.73
C ALA A 32 -9.15 3.34 -7.59
N TYR A 33 -8.41 2.25 -7.28
CA TYR A 33 -8.61 0.96 -7.97
C TYR A 33 -9.89 0.27 -7.52
N PHE A 34 -10.24 0.41 -6.25
CA PHE A 34 -11.38 -0.26 -5.64
C PHE A 34 -12.28 0.73 -4.92
N THR A 35 -13.57 0.43 -4.91
CA THR A 35 -14.49 0.98 -3.91
C THR A 35 -14.25 0.29 -2.58
N LYS A 36 -14.73 0.89 -1.49
CA LYS A 36 -14.69 0.27 -0.17
C LYS A 36 -15.39 -1.09 -0.12
N ALA A 37 -16.49 -1.25 -0.86
CA ALA A 37 -17.28 -2.49 -0.90
C ALA A 37 -16.56 -3.65 -1.61
N GLU A 38 -15.57 -3.35 -2.46
CA GLU A 38 -14.78 -4.36 -3.17
C GLU A 38 -13.56 -4.82 -2.38
N LEU A 39 -13.25 -4.15 -1.26
CA LEU A 39 -12.11 -4.50 -0.40
C LEU A 39 -12.52 -5.41 0.77
N PRO A 40 -11.61 -6.29 1.21
CA PRO A 40 -11.86 -7.07 2.41
C PRO A 40 -11.92 -6.16 3.65
N ASN A 41 -12.82 -6.50 4.59
CA ASN A 41 -12.86 -5.80 5.87
C ASN A 41 -11.63 -6.16 6.71
N MET A 42 -10.71 -5.23 6.84
CA MET A 42 -9.46 -5.45 7.58
C MET A 42 -9.66 -5.67 9.08
N ALA A 43 -10.83 -5.34 9.66
CA ALA A 43 -11.13 -5.68 11.04
C ALA A 43 -11.19 -7.21 11.29
N ASN A 44 -11.49 -7.99 10.23
CA ASN A 44 -11.53 -9.45 10.29
C ASN A 44 -10.18 -10.13 10.01
N ILE A 45 -9.19 -9.37 9.52
CA ILE A 45 -7.89 -9.88 9.06
C ILE A 45 -6.77 -9.47 10.01
N LEU A 46 -6.77 -8.19 10.42
CA LEU A 46 -5.75 -7.68 11.32
C LEU A 46 -5.90 -8.27 12.72
N PRO A 47 -4.79 -8.60 13.40
CA PRO A 47 -4.85 -8.97 14.81
C PRO A 47 -5.45 -7.81 15.61
N ALA A 48 -6.25 -8.10 16.63
CA ALA A 48 -6.73 -7.06 17.52
C ALA A 48 -5.54 -6.30 18.15
N PRO A 49 -5.61 -4.96 18.25
CA PRO A 49 -4.56 -4.20 18.91
C PRO A 49 -4.40 -4.65 20.37
N PRO A 50 -3.21 -4.52 20.96
CA PRO A 50 -3.02 -4.79 22.38
C PRO A 50 -4.00 -4.00 23.23
N GLU A 51 -4.70 -4.67 24.13
CA GLU A 51 -5.53 -4.00 25.12
C GLU A 51 -4.66 -3.18 26.06
N PHE A 52 -5.13 -1.99 26.45
CA PHE A 52 -4.41 -1.15 27.40
C PHE A 52 -4.17 -1.91 28.71
N GLU A 53 -3.01 -1.67 29.32
CA GLU A 53 -2.56 -2.31 30.57
C GLU A 53 -2.29 -3.83 30.46
N SER A 54 -2.43 -4.43 29.28
CA SER A 54 -2.04 -5.83 29.03
C SER A 54 -0.52 -5.99 28.90
N ALA A 55 -0.01 -7.21 29.10
CA ALA A 55 1.39 -7.52 28.87
C ALA A 55 1.84 -7.23 27.43
N ARG A 56 0.96 -7.39 26.43
CA ARG A 56 1.23 -7.04 25.03
C ARG A 56 1.36 -5.52 24.82
N PHE A 57 0.67 -4.71 25.62
CA PHE A 57 0.73 -3.27 25.52
C PHE A 57 2.06 -2.68 26.01
N VAL A 58 2.81 -3.40 26.86
CA VAL A 58 4.15 -2.99 27.32
C VAL A 58 5.11 -2.75 26.15
N ALA A 59 4.99 -3.54 25.08
CA ALA A 59 5.80 -3.33 23.87
C ALA A 59 5.47 -2.00 23.19
N ASP A 60 4.20 -1.63 23.09
CA ASP A 60 3.76 -0.34 22.55
C ASP A 60 4.24 0.83 23.41
N GLN A 61 4.18 0.69 24.74
CA GLN A 61 4.69 1.70 25.68
C GLN A 61 6.21 1.89 25.53
N SER A 62 6.97 0.79 25.41
CA SER A 62 8.41 0.83 25.19
C SER A 62 8.77 1.54 23.88
N GLN A 63 8.05 1.25 22.81
CA GLN A 63 8.25 1.91 21.51
C GLN A 63 7.80 3.38 21.53
N HIS A 64 6.78 3.74 22.31
CA HIS A 64 6.40 5.14 22.51
C HIS A 64 7.53 5.92 23.21
N LEU A 65 8.15 5.36 24.25
CA LEU A 65 9.31 5.96 24.91
C LEU A 65 10.51 6.09 23.96
N TRP A 66 10.80 5.04 23.18
CA TRP A 66 11.83 5.11 22.13
C TRP A 66 11.53 6.24 21.14
N GLY A 67 10.29 6.39 20.68
CA GLY A 67 9.88 7.46 19.78
C GLY A 67 10.16 8.85 20.37
N LYS A 68 9.92 9.04 21.66
CA LYS A 68 10.25 10.30 22.39
C LYS A 68 11.77 10.54 22.43
N LEU A 69 12.58 9.52 22.63
CA LEU A 69 14.05 9.64 22.59
C LEU A 69 14.54 10.02 21.19
N MET A 70 13.95 9.47 20.13
CA MET A 70 14.31 9.81 18.75
C MET A 70 14.02 11.28 18.38
N ARG A 71 13.18 11.98 19.13
CA ARG A 71 12.96 13.43 18.94
C ARG A 71 14.19 14.27 19.31
N LEU A 72 15.14 13.71 20.07
CA LEU A 72 16.40 14.38 20.43
C LEU A 72 17.39 14.41 19.25
N ASP A 73 17.24 13.54 18.27
CA ASP A 73 17.92 13.63 16.99
C ASP A 73 17.13 14.62 16.09
N GLU A 74 17.69 15.81 15.90
CA GLU A 74 17.03 16.89 15.16
C GLU A 74 16.70 16.48 13.72
N ALA A 75 17.60 15.76 13.03
CA ALA A 75 17.38 15.30 11.66
C ALA A 75 16.23 14.29 11.58
N ARG A 76 16.21 13.33 12.52
CA ARG A 76 15.16 12.33 12.59
C ARG A 76 13.81 12.90 13.00
N CYS A 77 13.81 13.87 13.90
CA CYS A 77 12.61 14.60 14.31
C CYS A 77 12.03 15.41 13.13
N ALA A 78 12.86 16.17 12.42
CA ALA A 78 12.45 16.93 11.25
C ALA A 78 11.90 16.01 10.13
N GLN A 79 12.51 14.85 9.90
CA GLN A 79 11.98 13.83 8.99
C GLN A 79 10.59 13.35 9.43
N ALA A 80 10.38 13.09 10.73
CA ALA A 80 9.09 12.65 11.23
C ALA A 80 7.99 13.74 11.11
N GLN A 81 8.38 15.02 11.15
CA GLN A 81 7.46 16.14 10.90
C GLN A 81 7.07 16.22 9.42
N ARG A 82 8.02 16.05 8.48
CA ARG A 82 7.70 15.99 7.04
C ARG A 82 6.80 14.81 6.71
N ASP A 83 7.09 13.63 7.26
CA ASP A 83 6.29 12.42 7.09
C ASP A 83 4.87 12.53 7.69
N ALA A 84 4.61 13.54 8.52
CA ALA A 84 3.29 13.79 9.08
C ALA A 84 2.31 14.45 8.10
N VAL A 85 2.77 14.88 6.94
CA VAL A 85 1.90 15.40 5.88
C VAL A 85 1.38 14.22 5.06
N TYR A 86 0.08 13.94 5.16
CA TYR A 86 -0.57 12.87 4.40
C TYR A 86 -0.89 13.34 2.99
N SER A 87 0.03 13.12 2.06
CA SER A 87 -0.16 13.52 0.65
C SER A 87 0.74 12.72 -0.29
N MET A 88 0.33 12.64 -1.56
CA MET A 88 1.18 12.10 -2.63
C MET A 88 2.45 12.92 -2.81
N GLN A 89 2.39 14.26 -2.64
CA GLN A 89 3.57 15.11 -2.75
C GLN A 89 4.63 14.73 -1.71
N THR A 90 4.24 14.44 -0.47
CA THR A 90 5.16 13.95 0.55
C THR A 90 5.84 12.64 0.14
N ILE A 91 5.11 11.74 -0.52
CA ILE A 91 5.72 10.51 -1.06
C ILE A 91 6.76 10.86 -2.13
N ILE A 92 6.44 11.76 -3.05
CA ILE A 92 7.37 12.20 -4.10
C ILE A 92 8.64 12.81 -3.48
N ASP A 93 8.49 13.73 -2.53
CA ASP A 93 9.59 14.45 -1.91
C ASP A 93 10.51 13.53 -1.09
N GLU A 94 9.91 12.61 -0.33
CA GLU A 94 10.65 11.77 0.62
C GLU A 94 11.19 10.46 0.02
N PHE A 95 10.69 10.03 -1.15
CA PHE A 95 11.13 8.79 -1.81
C PHE A 95 11.85 9.02 -3.14
N GLY A 96 11.68 10.21 -3.76
CA GLY A 96 12.19 10.50 -5.11
C GLY A 96 13.70 10.30 -5.24
N GLY A 97 14.49 10.75 -4.26
CA GLY A 97 15.94 10.55 -4.26
C GLY A 97 16.39 9.09 -4.26
N LEU A 98 15.64 8.21 -3.59
CA LEU A 98 15.88 6.76 -3.55
C LEU A 98 15.34 6.05 -4.79
N PHE A 99 14.26 6.58 -5.37
CA PHE A 99 13.68 6.09 -6.61
C PHE A 99 14.63 6.32 -7.81
N GLY A 100 15.43 7.39 -7.77
CA GLY A 100 16.45 7.68 -8.77
C GLY A 100 15.93 8.37 -10.02
N LEU A 101 14.71 8.90 -9.98
CA LEU A 101 14.10 9.71 -11.03
C LEU A 101 13.15 10.72 -10.40
N GLU A 102 13.16 11.96 -10.88
CA GLU A 102 12.22 12.98 -10.47
C GLU A 102 10.81 12.63 -10.97
N ILE A 103 9.83 12.62 -10.06
CA ILE A 103 8.45 12.28 -10.38
C ILE A 103 7.63 13.56 -10.53
N THR A 104 7.27 13.91 -11.76
CA THR A 104 6.44 15.07 -12.07
C THR A 104 5.33 14.69 -13.07
N LYS A 105 4.26 15.47 -13.07
CA LYS A 105 3.13 15.23 -13.98
C LYS A 105 3.52 15.40 -15.46
N GLU A 106 4.42 16.34 -15.73
CA GLU A 106 4.87 16.68 -17.09
C GLU A 106 6.04 15.78 -17.54
N GLY A 107 6.98 15.48 -16.63
CA GLY A 107 8.21 14.76 -16.96
C GLY A 107 8.08 13.23 -16.94
N THR A 108 7.21 12.72 -16.06
CA THR A 108 7.00 11.28 -15.84
C THR A 108 5.52 10.94 -15.67
N PRO A 109 4.68 11.24 -16.67
CA PRO A 109 3.22 11.17 -16.56
C PRO A 109 2.69 9.78 -16.21
N GLU A 110 3.30 8.71 -16.69
CA GLU A 110 2.85 7.34 -16.40
C GLU A 110 3.17 6.94 -14.95
N ILE A 111 4.37 7.29 -14.45
CA ILE A 111 4.78 7.06 -13.06
C ILE A 111 3.93 7.93 -12.11
N TYR A 112 3.71 9.20 -12.47
CA TYR A 112 2.88 10.10 -11.69
C TYR A 112 1.44 9.58 -11.57
N SER A 113 0.85 9.14 -12.69
CA SER A 113 -0.53 8.64 -12.74
C SER A 113 -0.73 7.38 -11.89
N ILE A 114 0.14 6.39 -12.02
CA ILE A 114 0.02 5.15 -11.23
C ILE A 114 0.24 5.41 -9.73
N LEU A 115 1.16 6.32 -9.36
CA LEU A 115 1.36 6.70 -7.97
C LEU A 115 0.13 7.41 -7.40
N GLN A 116 -0.50 8.30 -8.17
CA GLN A 116 -1.73 8.98 -7.80
C GLN A 116 -2.86 7.98 -7.52
N ASP A 117 -3.04 6.99 -8.39
CA ASP A 117 -4.09 5.98 -8.28
C ASP A 117 -3.86 5.05 -7.06
N VAL A 118 -2.60 4.68 -6.79
CA VAL A 118 -2.23 3.90 -5.60
C VAL A 118 -2.46 4.70 -4.32
N CYS A 119 -2.02 5.96 -4.27
CA CYS A 119 -2.25 6.83 -3.10
C CYS A 119 -3.73 7.02 -2.82
N ALA A 120 -4.55 7.24 -3.86
CA ALA A 120 -6.00 7.40 -3.75
C ALA A 120 -6.73 6.15 -3.23
N SER A 121 -6.11 4.97 -3.37
CA SER A 121 -6.68 3.70 -2.91
C SER A 121 -6.41 3.41 -1.43
N CYS A 122 -5.47 4.13 -0.80
CA CYS A 122 -4.98 3.77 0.54
C CYS A 122 -6.03 3.91 1.65
N ASP A 123 -6.90 4.92 1.59
CA ASP A 123 -7.86 5.18 2.69
C ASP A 123 -8.93 4.10 2.80
N SER A 124 -9.32 3.53 1.69
CA SER A 124 -10.43 2.56 1.62
C SER A 124 -10.11 1.26 2.35
N ILE A 125 -8.83 0.80 2.36
CA ILE A 125 -8.45 -0.50 2.94
C ILE A 125 -8.54 -0.53 4.46
N TYR A 126 -8.27 0.59 5.16
CA TYR A 126 -8.15 0.59 6.61
C TYR A 126 -9.34 1.22 7.35
N SER A 127 -10.23 1.92 6.65
CA SER A 127 -11.29 2.73 7.27
C SER A 127 -12.22 1.93 8.18
N ASP A 128 -12.61 0.70 7.78
CA ASP A 128 -13.48 -0.15 8.59
C ASP A 128 -12.80 -0.64 9.86
N ALA A 129 -11.55 -1.08 9.76
CA ALA A 129 -10.77 -1.50 10.93
C ALA A 129 -10.55 -0.32 11.89
N LYS A 130 -10.29 0.88 11.35
CA LYS A 130 -10.13 2.09 12.16
C LYS A 130 -11.40 2.43 12.94
N ALA A 131 -12.56 2.35 12.30
CA ALA A 131 -13.85 2.57 12.95
C ALA A 131 -14.18 1.46 13.96
N HIS A 132 -13.90 0.20 13.64
CA HIS A 132 -14.18 -0.97 14.48
C HIS A 132 -13.38 -0.93 15.79
N PHE A 133 -12.06 -0.77 15.70
CA PHE A 133 -11.19 -0.80 16.89
C PHE A 133 -11.20 0.51 17.67
N ASN A 134 -11.43 1.63 17.02
CA ASN A 134 -11.47 2.99 17.58
C ASN A 134 -10.46 3.22 18.71
N ARG A 135 -9.23 2.77 18.53
CA ARG A 135 -8.17 2.75 19.53
C ARG A 135 -7.71 4.16 19.88
N LYS A 136 -7.58 4.47 21.17
CA LYS A 136 -7.09 5.75 21.65
C LYS A 136 -5.62 5.98 21.25
N ARG A 137 -5.30 7.17 20.75
CA ARG A 137 -3.94 7.55 20.33
C ARG A 137 -3.01 7.75 21.52
N PRO A 138 -1.66 7.56 21.36
CA PRO A 138 -0.70 7.74 22.45
C PRO A 138 -0.81 9.09 23.14
N TYR A 139 -0.78 10.19 22.39
CA TYR A 139 -0.86 11.54 22.96
C TYR A 139 -2.17 11.80 23.74
N ALA A 140 -3.27 11.19 23.28
CA ALA A 140 -4.54 11.29 23.99
C ALA A 140 -4.60 10.36 25.22
N TYR A 141 -3.91 9.21 25.16
CA TYR A 141 -3.83 8.27 26.29
C TYR A 141 -3.01 8.86 27.44
N TYR A 142 -1.83 9.43 27.14
CA TYR A 142 -0.93 10.01 28.13
C TYR A 142 -1.25 11.48 28.44
N ASN A 143 -2.17 12.10 27.71
CA ASN A 143 -2.47 13.54 27.80
C ASN A 143 -1.20 14.40 27.63
N GLU A 144 -0.42 14.12 26.60
CA GLU A 144 0.83 14.81 26.27
C GLU A 144 0.81 15.36 24.83
N GLY A 145 1.75 16.28 24.53
CA GLY A 145 1.86 16.86 23.19
C GLY A 145 2.61 15.97 22.19
N THR A 146 2.37 16.24 20.93
CA THR A 146 3.06 15.64 19.79
C THR A 146 4.07 16.60 19.16
N ILE A 147 4.83 16.16 18.14
CA ILE A 147 5.67 17.07 17.34
C ILE A 147 4.92 17.76 16.19
N VAL A 148 3.60 17.55 16.09
CA VAL A 148 2.71 18.14 15.06
C VAL A 148 1.41 18.59 15.76
N PRO A 149 1.48 19.54 16.69
CA PRO A 149 0.38 19.86 17.59
C PRO A 149 -0.87 20.42 16.91
N GLU A 150 -0.71 21.05 15.74
CA GLU A 150 -1.81 21.65 14.97
C GLU A 150 -2.86 20.64 14.47
N LYS A 151 -2.54 19.33 14.49
CA LYS A 151 -3.44 18.25 14.08
C LYS A 151 -4.06 17.49 15.25
N GLU A 152 -3.64 17.74 16.48
CA GLU A 152 -4.06 16.96 17.65
C GLU A 152 -5.55 17.03 17.91
N GLU A 153 -6.13 18.22 17.90
CA GLU A 153 -7.56 18.39 18.19
C GLU A 153 -8.43 17.65 17.18
N LYS A 154 -8.10 17.78 15.89
CA LYS A 154 -8.82 17.08 14.83
C LYS A 154 -8.83 15.57 15.02
N HIS A 155 -7.69 14.99 15.42
CA HIS A 155 -7.53 13.54 15.48
C HIS A 155 -7.70 12.93 16.87
N ARG A 156 -8.00 13.74 17.89
CA ARG A 156 -8.08 13.30 19.30
C ARG A 156 -9.08 12.17 19.53
N ASN A 157 -10.20 12.22 18.81
CA ASN A 157 -11.30 11.28 18.92
C ASN A 157 -11.36 10.29 17.76
N GLU A 158 -10.39 10.33 16.83
CA GLU A 158 -10.29 9.38 15.73
C GLU A 158 -9.42 8.19 16.12
N GLY A 159 -9.86 6.97 15.80
CA GLY A 159 -9.12 5.75 16.08
C GLY A 159 -7.68 5.78 15.54
N SER A 160 -6.73 5.25 16.31
CA SER A 160 -5.33 5.15 15.88
C SER A 160 -5.04 3.92 15.03
N TYR A 161 -5.74 2.82 15.22
CA TYR A 161 -5.43 1.51 14.65
C TYR A 161 -6.32 1.17 13.44
N PRO A 162 -5.73 0.73 12.31
CA PRO A 162 -4.32 0.77 11.95
C PRO A 162 -3.87 2.16 11.48
N SER A 163 -2.54 2.37 11.32
CA SER A 163 -1.99 3.64 10.87
C SER A 163 -2.15 3.88 9.37
N GLY A 164 -2.97 4.86 8.97
CA GLY A 164 -3.18 5.23 7.57
C GLY A 164 -1.93 5.79 6.89
N HIS A 165 -1.12 6.63 7.57
CA HIS A 165 0.15 7.10 7.05
C HIS A 165 1.10 5.94 6.73
N THR A 166 1.11 4.90 7.56
CA THR A 166 1.91 3.71 7.30
C THR A 166 1.40 2.94 6.09
N VAL A 167 0.07 2.83 5.91
CA VAL A 167 -0.50 2.25 4.69
C VAL A 167 0.00 3.00 3.46
N LEU A 168 -0.12 4.34 3.46
CA LEU A 168 0.31 5.19 2.35
C LEU A 168 1.80 5.00 2.04
N GLY A 169 2.69 5.20 3.02
CA GLY A 169 4.13 5.12 2.82
C GLY A 169 4.61 3.73 2.40
N TRP A 170 4.06 2.68 3.03
CA TRP A 170 4.44 1.30 2.72
C TRP A 170 3.96 0.85 1.34
N THR A 171 2.70 1.15 0.97
CA THR A 171 2.16 0.81 -0.34
C THR A 171 2.90 1.56 -1.47
N SER A 172 3.23 2.84 -1.23
CA SER A 172 4.03 3.63 -2.19
C SER A 172 5.46 3.09 -2.33
N ALA A 173 6.09 2.67 -1.24
CA ALA A 173 7.42 2.04 -1.28
C ALA A 173 7.41 0.77 -2.13
N LEU A 174 6.40 -0.09 -1.95
CA LEU A 174 6.22 -1.31 -2.75
C LEU A 174 6.03 -0.99 -4.24
N LEU A 175 5.22 0.03 -4.58
CA LEU A 175 5.03 0.46 -5.96
C LEU A 175 6.34 0.96 -6.58
N LEU A 176 7.03 1.89 -5.93
CA LEU A 176 8.26 2.49 -6.47
C LEU A 176 9.36 1.44 -6.63
N ALA A 177 9.47 0.48 -5.69
CA ALA A 177 10.36 -0.66 -5.80
C ALA A 177 9.99 -1.58 -6.97
N ASP A 178 8.70 -1.77 -7.24
CA ASP A 178 8.21 -2.59 -8.36
C ASP A 178 8.43 -1.90 -9.72
N ILE A 179 8.47 -0.57 -9.77
CA ILE A 179 8.82 0.17 -10.99
C ILE A 179 10.33 0.13 -11.26
N ASN A 180 11.17 0.49 -10.27
CA ASN A 180 12.62 0.61 -10.44
C ASN A 180 13.30 -0.78 -10.62
N GLN A 181 12.88 -1.80 -9.88
CA GLN A 181 13.37 -3.19 -9.93
C GLN A 181 14.87 -3.39 -9.62
N SER A 182 15.65 -2.34 -9.41
CA SER A 182 17.05 -2.51 -9.02
C SER A 182 17.13 -2.97 -7.56
N PRO A 183 17.93 -4.00 -7.21
CA PRO A 183 18.02 -4.50 -5.83
C PRO A 183 18.38 -3.41 -4.82
N LYS A 184 19.34 -2.53 -5.16
CA LYS A 184 19.76 -1.42 -4.29
C LYS A 184 18.65 -0.40 -4.04
N ALA A 185 17.91 -0.02 -5.10
CA ALA A 185 16.81 0.92 -4.94
C ALA A 185 15.66 0.27 -4.17
N MET A 186 15.36 -1.01 -4.40
CA MET A 186 14.35 -1.77 -3.67
C MET A 186 14.65 -1.78 -2.16
N GLU A 187 15.88 -2.11 -1.75
CA GLU A 187 16.29 -2.06 -0.36
C GLU A 187 16.09 -0.68 0.27
N GLY A 188 16.54 0.38 -0.42
CA GLY A 188 16.41 1.77 0.05
C GLY A 188 14.96 2.23 0.16
N LEU A 189 14.13 1.94 -0.85
CA LEU A 189 12.72 2.31 -0.88
C LEU A 189 11.92 1.59 0.21
N LEU A 190 12.14 0.29 0.41
CA LEU A 190 11.47 -0.47 1.45
C LEU A 190 11.92 -0.04 2.86
N ALA A 191 13.22 0.23 3.05
CA ALA A 191 13.72 0.80 4.30
C ALA A 191 13.06 2.17 4.59
N ARG A 192 12.94 3.04 3.58
CA ARG A 192 12.27 4.34 3.73
C ARG A 192 10.78 4.18 4.04
N GLY A 193 10.09 3.25 3.39
CA GLY A 193 8.69 2.92 3.70
C GLY A 193 8.52 2.43 5.14
N TYR A 194 9.49 1.66 5.65
CA TYR A 194 9.53 1.25 7.06
C TYR A 194 9.68 2.46 7.98
N GLU A 195 10.65 3.34 7.72
CA GLU A 195 10.91 4.56 8.50
C GLU A 195 9.74 5.54 8.48
N PHE A 196 9.02 5.66 7.34
CA PHE A 196 7.82 6.48 7.21
C PHE A 196 6.75 6.09 8.23
N GLY A 197 6.56 4.78 8.44
CA GLY A 197 5.73 4.25 9.51
C GLY A 197 6.27 4.58 10.90
N GLN A 198 7.58 4.40 11.15
CA GLN A 198 8.22 4.71 12.44
C GLN A 198 8.13 6.19 12.80
N SER A 199 8.10 7.08 11.81
CA SER A 199 7.86 8.51 12.01
C SER A 199 6.55 8.79 12.74
N ARG A 200 5.55 7.90 12.64
CA ARG A 200 4.27 8.07 13.35
C ARG A 200 4.36 7.75 14.84
N VAL A 201 5.26 6.84 15.22
CA VAL A 201 5.60 6.54 16.64
C VAL A 201 6.38 7.73 17.22
N ILE A 202 7.39 8.21 16.49
CA ILE A 202 8.19 9.38 16.88
C ILE A 202 7.30 10.62 17.04
N ALA A 203 6.39 10.83 16.10
CA ALA A 203 5.44 11.93 16.17
C ALA A 203 4.47 11.85 17.38
N GLY A 204 4.25 10.66 17.98
CA GLY A 204 3.34 10.45 19.08
C GLY A 204 1.89 10.21 18.68
N TYR A 205 1.62 10.01 17.40
CA TYR A 205 0.26 9.82 16.86
C TYR A 205 -0.19 8.37 16.86
N HIS A 206 0.74 7.42 16.83
CA HIS A 206 0.46 5.99 16.69
C HIS A 206 1.31 5.14 17.62
N TRP A 207 0.71 4.04 18.07
CA TRP A 207 1.42 2.96 18.73
C TRP A 207 2.22 2.14 17.71
N GLN A 208 3.23 1.39 18.15
CA GLN A 208 3.99 0.53 17.25
C GLN A 208 3.09 -0.51 16.58
N SER A 209 2.19 -1.12 17.33
CA SER A 209 1.25 -2.10 16.76
C SER A 209 0.27 -1.51 15.74
N ASP A 210 -0.07 -0.20 15.83
CA ASP A 210 -0.85 0.49 14.78
C ASP A 210 -0.05 0.57 13.48
N VAL A 211 1.26 0.82 13.59
CA VAL A 211 2.19 0.92 12.47
C VAL A 211 2.41 -0.43 11.81
N ASP A 212 2.61 -1.49 12.61
CA ASP A 212 2.77 -2.85 12.10
C ASP A 212 1.52 -3.34 11.37
N ALA A 213 0.34 -3.09 11.94
CA ALA A 213 -0.93 -3.35 11.28
C ALA A 213 -1.14 -2.52 10.01
N GLY A 214 -0.63 -1.28 9.98
CA GLY A 214 -0.63 -0.44 8.79
C GLY A 214 0.19 -1.03 7.65
N ARG A 215 1.38 -1.59 7.93
CA ARG A 215 2.20 -2.30 6.93
C ARG A 215 1.49 -3.56 6.41
N MET A 216 0.85 -4.31 7.31
CA MET A 216 0.07 -5.48 6.91
C MET A 216 -1.08 -5.08 5.98
N ALA A 217 -1.88 -4.07 6.34
CA ALA A 217 -2.97 -3.57 5.51
C ALA A 217 -2.47 -3.03 4.17
N GLY A 218 -1.36 -2.29 4.15
CA GLY A 218 -0.73 -1.79 2.92
C GLY A 218 -0.23 -2.93 2.01
N SER A 219 0.31 -4.00 2.59
CA SER A 219 0.74 -5.19 1.83
C SER A 219 -0.45 -5.91 1.20
N VAL A 220 -1.56 -6.06 1.95
CA VAL A 220 -2.80 -6.64 1.42
C VAL A 220 -3.35 -5.79 0.29
N LEU A 221 -3.43 -4.46 0.48
CA LEU A 221 -3.88 -3.54 -0.56
C LEU A 221 -3.03 -3.67 -1.82
N TYR A 222 -1.70 -3.64 -1.67
CA TYR A 222 -0.79 -3.73 -2.82
C TYR A 222 -0.94 -5.05 -3.57
N GLN A 223 -1.11 -6.17 -2.85
CA GLN A 223 -1.37 -7.46 -3.48
C GLN A 223 -2.69 -7.49 -4.27
N LEU A 224 -3.74 -6.84 -3.76
CA LEU A 224 -5.01 -6.72 -4.48
C LEU A 224 -4.85 -5.85 -5.73
N ILE A 225 -4.21 -4.69 -5.60
CA ILE A 225 -3.93 -3.76 -6.71
C ILE A 225 -3.12 -4.46 -7.81
N ARG A 226 -2.11 -5.25 -7.48
CA ARG A 226 -1.26 -5.96 -8.47
C ARG A 226 -2.03 -6.93 -9.36
N ASN A 227 -3.18 -7.40 -8.94
CA ASN A 227 -4.06 -8.27 -9.72
C ASN A 227 -5.15 -7.50 -10.48
N HIS A 228 -5.22 -6.17 -10.33
CA HIS A 228 -6.20 -5.34 -11.01
C HIS A 228 -5.74 -5.05 -12.46
N GLU A 229 -6.62 -5.28 -13.46
CA GLU A 229 -6.27 -5.17 -14.89
C GLU A 229 -5.72 -3.77 -15.24
N ARG A 230 -6.37 -2.70 -14.74
CA ARG A 230 -5.89 -1.33 -14.96
C ARG A 230 -4.47 -1.12 -14.43
N PHE A 231 -4.15 -1.66 -13.24
CA PHE A 231 -2.82 -1.53 -12.64
C PHE A 231 -1.75 -2.25 -13.46
N ILE A 232 -2.04 -3.45 -13.96
CA ILE A 232 -1.10 -4.23 -14.77
C ILE A 232 -0.67 -3.42 -16.00
N GLY A 233 -1.62 -2.80 -16.69
CA GLY A 233 -1.35 -1.93 -17.83
C GLY A 233 -0.56 -0.66 -17.46
N GLN A 234 -0.92 0.00 -16.36
CA GLN A 234 -0.21 1.17 -15.87
C GLN A 234 1.22 0.85 -15.41
N LEU A 235 1.42 -0.26 -14.71
CA LEU A 235 2.75 -0.67 -14.25
C LEU A 235 3.71 -0.95 -15.44
N ALA A 236 3.20 -1.57 -16.49
CA ALA A 236 4.00 -1.80 -17.70
C ALA A 236 4.47 -0.49 -18.34
N LYS A 237 3.59 0.51 -18.42
CA LYS A 237 3.91 1.84 -18.96
C LYS A 237 4.87 2.60 -18.04
N ALA A 238 4.64 2.59 -16.73
CA ALA A 238 5.52 3.25 -15.76
C ALA A 238 6.94 2.66 -15.76
N ARG A 239 7.09 1.35 -15.93
CA ARG A 239 8.38 0.69 -16.09
C ARG A 239 9.08 1.07 -17.39
N ALA A 240 8.33 1.15 -18.49
CA ALA A 240 8.87 1.57 -19.78
C ALA A 240 9.36 3.04 -19.71
N GLU A 241 8.57 3.93 -19.12
CA GLU A 241 8.95 5.33 -18.91
C GLU A 241 10.19 5.44 -18.01
N PHE A 242 10.26 4.69 -16.91
CA PHE A 242 11.43 4.66 -16.03
C PHE A 242 12.69 4.22 -16.76
N ALA A 243 12.59 3.14 -17.54
CA ALA A 243 13.71 2.60 -18.31
C ALA A 243 14.20 3.59 -19.39
N GLU A 244 13.27 4.27 -20.09
CA GLU A 244 13.57 5.30 -21.06
C GLU A 244 14.30 6.48 -20.42
N LYS A 245 13.74 7.03 -19.33
CA LYS A 245 14.26 8.23 -18.66
C LYS A 245 15.61 8.01 -17.96
N THR A 246 15.88 6.80 -17.48
CA THR A 246 17.14 6.47 -16.79
C THR A 246 18.22 5.92 -17.74
N GLY A 247 17.93 5.76 -19.03
CA GLY A 247 18.83 5.13 -19.98
C GLY A 247 19.04 3.63 -19.71
N ASN A 248 18.32 3.05 -18.76
CA ASN A 248 18.27 1.64 -18.44
C ASN A 248 17.28 0.94 -19.36
N SER A 249 17.36 1.17 -20.68
CA SER A 249 16.61 0.41 -21.64
C SER A 249 17.16 -1.03 -21.63
N THR A 250 16.83 -1.78 -20.58
CA THR A 250 16.75 -3.22 -20.73
C THR A 250 15.74 -3.41 -21.85
N ARG A 251 16.22 -3.74 -23.04
CA ARG A 251 15.40 -4.45 -24.01
C ARG A 251 14.78 -5.60 -23.22
N ILE A 252 13.56 -5.40 -22.75
CA ILE A 252 12.66 -6.51 -22.60
C ILE A 252 12.58 -7.01 -24.04
N ALA A 253 13.47 -7.95 -24.39
CA ALA A 253 13.23 -8.76 -25.52
C ALA A 253 11.81 -9.24 -25.29
N GLU A 254 10.88 -8.77 -26.11
CA GLU A 254 9.65 -9.48 -26.35
C GLU A 254 10.13 -10.91 -26.59
N THR A 255 10.03 -11.73 -25.57
CA THR A 255 9.93 -13.15 -25.74
C THR A 255 8.57 -13.33 -26.40
N SER A 256 8.52 -12.91 -27.69
CA SER A 256 7.61 -13.52 -28.62
C SER A 256 7.80 -15.02 -28.41
N HIS A 257 6.74 -15.66 -27.94
CA HIS A 257 6.61 -17.10 -27.81
C HIS A 257 6.70 -17.78 -29.18
N SER A 258 7.64 -17.39 -30.06
CA SER A 258 7.89 -17.90 -31.40
C SER A 258 9.36 -18.16 -31.72
N GLN A 259 10.24 -18.19 -30.70
CA GLN A 259 11.47 -18.98 -30.88
C GLN A 259 11.22 -20.34 -30.23
N GLN A 260 10.69 -21.26 -31.02
CA GLN A 260 11.03 -22.68 -30.90
C GLN A 260 12.56 -22.75 -30.85
N GLN A 261 13.14 -22.57 -29.65
CA GLN A 261 14.43 -23.18 -29.38
C GLN A 261 14.20 -24.66 -29.57
N LYS A 262 14.76 -25.21 -30.64
CA LYS A 262 15.17 -26.61 -30.72
C LYS A 262 16.23 -26.81 -29.61
N SER A 263 15.83 -26.71 -28.35
CA SER A 263 16.54 -27.36 -27.26
C SER A 263 16.35 -28.86 -27.60
N SER A 264 17.44 -29.57 -27.77
CA SER A 264 17.43 -31.01 -27.70
C SER A 264 16.79 -31.37 -26.37
N ALA A 265 15.48 -31.62 -26.36
CA ALA A 265 14.71 -31.80 -25.15
C ALA A 265 15.23 -33.05 -24.47
N ARG A 266 15.96 -32.87 -23.38
CA ARG A 266 16.54 -33.99 -22.64
C ARG A 266 15.40 -34.89 -22.15
N VAL A 267 15.59 -36.18 -22.37
CA VAL A 267 14.68 -37.24 -21.95
C VAL A 267 15.16 -37.73 -20.57
N TYR A 268 14.23 -37.93 -19.67
CA TYR A 268 14.51 -38.41 -18.32
C TYR A 268 13.71 -39.69 -18.02
N ARG A 269 14.26 -40.55 -17.15
CA ARG A 269 13.53 -41.66 -16.53
C ARG A 269 12.59 -41.13 -15.43
N LEU A 270 11.69 -41.99 -14.96
CA LEU A 270 10.77 -41.61 -13.88
C LEU A 270 11.46 -41.23 -12.54
N ASP A 271 12.68 -41.72 -12.34
CA ASP A 271 13.52 -41.39 -11.16
C ASP A 271 14.29 -40.07 -11.33
N GLY A 272 14.06 -39.32 -12.43
CA GLY A 272 14.71 -38.05 -12.71
C GLY A 272 16.10 -38.16 -13.32
N THR A 273 16.63 -39.35 -13.55
CA THR A 273 17.94 -39.53 -14.19
C THR A 273 17.85 -39.30 -15.72
N PRO A 274 18.89 -38.70 -16.36
CA PRO A 274 18.90 -38.54 -17.81
C PRO A 274 18.80 -39.90 -18.53
N ALA A 275 17.93 -39.96 -19.53
CA ALA A 275 17.81 -41.13 -20.40
C ALA A 275 18.61 -40.92 -21.69
N ASN A 276 19.22 -41.98 -22.19
CA ASN A 276 19.90 -42.02 -23.49
C ASN A 276 19.03 -42.71 -24.54
N ASP A 277 19.54 -42.83 -25.77
CA ASP A 277 18.79 -43.41 -26.89
C ASP A 277 18.46 -44.91 -26.72
N SER A 278 19.22 -45.61 -25.85
CA SER A 278 18.98 -47.01 -25.52
C SER A 278 18.07 -47.21 -24.30
N SER A 279 17.56 -46.16 -23.72
CA SER A 279 16.66 -46.24 -22.55
C SER A 279 15.24 -46.60 -23.00
N HIS A 280 14.69 -47.70 -22.45
CA HIS A 280 13.33 -48.19 -22.72
C HIS A 280 12.44 -48.00 -21.53
N GLY A 281 11.12 -48.08 -21.72
CA GLY A 281 10.12 -47.93 -20.68
C GLY A 281 9.45 -46.57 -20.65
N ILE A 282 8.91 -46.16 -19.48
CA ILE A 282 8.24 -44.85 -19.33
C ILE A 282 9.31 -43.77 -19.14
N LEU A 283 9.31 -42.80 -20.06
CA LEU A 283 10.23 -41.66 -20.06
C LEU A 283 9.46 -40.34 -19.98
N ILE A 284 10.15 -39.28 -19.60
CA ILE A 284 9.61 -37.91 -19.50
C ILE A 284 10.40 -37.00 -20.43
N GLN A 285 9.69 -36.28 -21.30
CA GLN A 285 10.23 -35.23 -22.16
C GLN A 285 9.24 -34.05 -22.17
N ASN A 286 9.70 -32.83 -21.96
CA ASN A 286 8.85 -31.63 -21.93
C ASN A 286 7.63 -31.75 -20.97
N ASN A 287 7.83 -32.31 -19.78
CA ASN A 287 6.78 -32.61 -18.80
C ASN A 287 5.70 -33.62 -19.29
N GLN A 288 5.91 -34.33 -20.38
CA GLN A 288 5.00 -35.36 -20.88
C GLN A 288 5.62 -36.75 -20.71
N LYS A 289 4.81 -37.70 -20.22
CA LYS A 289 5.22 -39.12 -20.16
C LYS A 289 4.95 -39.80 -21.49
N PHE A 290 5.92 -40.58 -21.96
CA PHE A 290 5.75 -41.43 -23.14
C PHE A 290 6.45 -42.76 -22.90
N VAL A 291 6.12 -43.76 -23.71
CA VAL A 291 6.71 -45.10 -23.65
C VAL A 291 7.63 -45.27 -24.85
N ARG A 292 8.90 -45.59 -24.58
CA ARG A 292 9.85 -46.05 -25.61
C ARG A 292 9.97 -47.56 -25.48
N LYS A 293 9.60 -48.29 -26.53
CA LYS A 293 9.65 -49.75 -26.63
C LYS A 293 11.07 -50.22 -26.96
#